data_decc038ee90d721810a3038524eef536
#
_entry.id   decc038ee90d721810a3038524eef536
#
_cell.length_a   1.000
_cell.length_b   1.000
_cell.length_c   1.000
_cell.angle_alpha   90.00
_cell.angle_beta   90.00
_cell.angle_gamma   90.00
#
_symmetry.space_group_name_H-M   'P 1'
#
loop_
_entity.id
_entity.type
_entity.pdbx_description
1 polymer ?
#
loop_
_entity_poly.entity_id
_entity_poly.type
_entity_poly.pdbx_seq_one_letter_code
_entity_poly.pdbx_strand_id
1 'polypeptide(L)'
;MPNQSANVTKTRKSVKQDIFDHPDFYALDDLLTEEHKLIRSSVRDFVKKEISPFLEDWSQQAHFPYEIVRKFGEVGAFGPTIPTEYGGGGLDYISYGLIMQEIERGDSGVRSTSSVQSSLVMYPIWKYRNEEQRMKYLPKLPTGEFMGCFGLTEPDHGSDPGSMITNFKDMGDHYLLNGAKMWISNAPFADIAVVWAKNEEGRIH
;
A
#
# COMPACT_ATOMS: atom_id res chain seq x y z
N MET A 1 1.30 59.85 40.16
CA MET A 1 1.34 59.20 38.82
C MET A 1 1.61 57.74 39.03
N PRO A 2 0.67 56.85 38.75
CA PRO A 2 0.91 55.41 38.90
C PRO A 2 1.49 54.82 37.62
N ASN A 3 2.52 54.04 37.81
CA ASN A 3 3.27 53.32 36.83
C ASN A 3 2.47 52.12 36.28
N GLN A 4 2.08 52.15 35.02
CA GLN A 4 1.41 51.02 34.35
C GLN A 4 2.50 50.06 33.85
N SER A 5 2.74 49.00 34.58
CA SER A 5 3.50 47.84 34.08
C SER A 5 2.68 47.06 33.07
N ALA A 6 3.04 47.17 31.79
CA ALA A 6 2.46 46.38 30.70
C ALA A 6 2.80 44.91 30.90
N ASN A 7 1.78 44.11 31.24
CA ASN A 7 1.87 42.66 31.20
C ASN A 7 1.92 42.18 29.77
N VAL A 8 3.11 41.89 29.26
CA VAL A 8 3.32 41.20 27.98
C VAL A 8 3.03 39.71 28.19
N THR A 9 1.79 39.33 27.94
CA THR A 9 1.39 37.92 27.86
C THR A 9 2.09 37.29 26.65
N LYS A 10 3.22 36.64 26.86
CA LYS A 10 3.84 35.77 25.85
C LYS A 10 2.87 34.63 25.55
N THR A 11 2.13 34.71 24.46
CA THR A 11 1.40 33.57 23.89
C THR A 11 2.40 32.47 23.61
N ARG A 12 2.40 31.43 24.44
CA ARG A 12 3.09 30.17 24.14
C ARG A 12 2.46 29.65 22.83
N LYS A 13 3.19 29.73 21.72
CA LYS A 13 2.85 28.94 20.53
C LYS A 13 2.79 27.48 20.99
N SER A 14 1.62 26.87 20.93
CA SER A 14 1.50 25.42 21.12
C SER A 14 2.37 24.76 20.06
N VAL A 15 3.44 24.11 20.49
CA VAL A 15 4.20 23.23 19.60
C VAL A 15 3.20 22.14 19.21
N LYS A 16 2.77 22.09 17.96
CA LYS A 16 1.96 20.97 17.46
C LYS A 16 2.75 19.70 17.70
N GLN A 17 2.18 18.80 18.50
CA GLN A 17 2.81 17.51 18.76
C GLN A 17 2.99 16.78 17.42
N ASP A 18 4.19 16.25 17.15
CA ASP A 18 4.46 15.46 15.97
C ASP A 18 3.69 14.13 16.10
N ILE A 19 2.79 13.82 15.18
CA ILE A 19 2.00 12.57 15.19
C ILE A 19 2.88 11.32 15.09
N PHE A 20 4.13 11.47 14.66
CA PHE A 20 5.11 10.38 14.59
C PHE A 20 5.88 10.18 15.90
N ASP A 21 5.69 11.09 16.87
CA ASP A 21 6.33 11.03 18.17
C ASP A 21 5.42 10.26 19.14
N HIS A 22 5.85 9.10 19.57
CA HIS A 22 5.09 8.24 20.48
C HIS A 22 6.05 7.47 21.39
N PRO A 23 5.64 7.15 22.63
CA PRO A 23 6.45 6.32 23.51
C PRO A 23 6.45 4.86 23.02
N ASP A 24 7.62 4.24 23.07
CA ASP A 24 7.80 2.79 22.88
C ASP A 24 7.72 2.08 24.22
N PHE A 25 6.50 1.80 24.68
CA PHE A 25 6.25 1.18 26.00
C PHE A 25 6.80 -0.24 26.15
N TYR A 26 7.02 -0.94 25.03
CA TYR A 26 7.48 -2.32 25.02
C TYR A 26 8.94 -2.45 24.59
N ALA A 27 9.63 -1.32 24.38
CA ALA A 27 11.00 -1.29 23.88
C ALA A 27 11.17 -2.12 22.59
N LEU A 28 10.19 -2.05 21.67
CA LEU A 28 10.22 -2.80 20.41
C LEU A 28 11.39 -2.36 19.53
N ASP A 29 11.84 -1.13 19.67
CA ASP A 29 12.98 -0.59 18.93
C ASP A 29 14.30 -1.32 19.25
N ASP A 30 14.40 -1.96 20.42
CA ASP A 30 15.57 -2.75 20.80
C ASP A 30 15.69 -4.05 19.98
N LEU A 31 14.57 -4.50 19.36
CA LEU A 31 14.52 -5.68 18.52
C LEU A 31 14.86 -5.37 17.06
N LEU A 32 14.92 -4.09 16.69
CA LEU A 32 15.14 -3.65 15.33
C LEU A 32 16.63 -3.49 15.03
N THR A 33 17.04 -3.96 13.85
CA THR A 33 18.38 -3.69 13.31
C THR A 33 18.51 -2.23 12.90
N GLU A 34 19.75 -1.77 12.69
CA GLU A 34 19.99 -0.42 12.18
C GLU A 34 19.40 -0.23 10.77
N GLU A 35 19.37 -1.28 9.96
CA GLU A 35 18.72 -1.27 8.65
C GLU A 35 17.19 -1.07 8.79
N HIS A 36 16.53 -1.79 9.69
CA HIS A 36 15.10 -1.60 9.97
C HIS A 36 14.78 -0.16 10.40
N LYS A 37 15.62 0.40 11.30
CA LYS A 37 15.47 1.79 11.77
C LYS A 37 15.66 2.80 10.65
N LEU A 38 16.64 2.56 9.76
CA LEU A 38 16.90 3.41 8.60
C LEU A 38 15.71 3.39 7.62
N ILE A 39 15.19 2.19 7.29
CA ILE A 39 14.02 2.02 6.41
C ILE A 39 12.82 2.78 7.01
N ARG A 40 12.52 2.57 8.28
CA ARG A 40 11.44 3.27 8.98
C ARG A 40 11.61 4.79 8.91
N SER A 41 12.80 5.29 9.20
CA SER A 41 13.09 6.72 9.16
C SER A 41 12.90 7.30 7.77
N SER A 42 13.41 6.65 6.75
CA SER A 42 13.31 7.10 5.35
C SER A 42 11.85 7.21 4.89
N VAL A 43 11.02 6.20 5.22
CA VAL A 43 9.60 6.22 4.86
C VAL A 43 8.85 7.27 5.69
N ARG A 44 9.19 7.44 6.97
CA ARG A 44 8.63 8.51 7.82
C ARG A 44 8.89 9.90 7.25
N ASP A 45 10.10 10.17 6.82
CA ASP A 45 10.47 11.45 6.21
C ASP A 45 9.73 11.67 4.89
N PHE A 46 9.59 10.62 4.09
CA PHE A 46 8.77 10.64 2.89
C PHE A 46 7.31 11.01 3.20
N VAL A 47 6.68 10.34 4.17
CA VAL A 47 5.29 10.59 4.56
C VAL A 47 5.11 12.02 5.08
N LYS A 48 6.02 12.51 5.92
CA LYS A 48 6.00 13.89 6.42
C LYS A 48 6.10 14.94 5.31
N LYS A 49 6.84 14.64 4.26
CA LYS A 49 7.05 15.56 3.14
C LYS A 49 5.99 15.48 2.06
N GLU A 50 5.61 14.27 1.67
CA GLU A 50 4.86 14.04 0.43
C GLU A 50 3.37 13.69 0.68
N ILE A 51 2.97 13.34 1.92
CA ILE A 51 1.60 12.96 2.25
C ILE A 51 0.97 13.92 3.25
N SER A 52 1.55 14.02 4.45
CA SER A 52 0.94 14.72 5.58
C SER A 52 0.54 16.18 5.29
N PRO A 53 1.31 16.97 4.51
CA PRO A 53 0.93 18.38 4.25
C PRO A 53 -0.32 18.54 3.38
N PHE A 54 -0.67 17.52 2.58
CA PHE A 54 -1.73 17.61 1.58
C PHE A 54 -2.99 16.84 1.97
N LEU A 55 -2.94 16.08 3.04
CA LEU A 55 -3.97 15.12 3.42
C LEU A 55 -5.35 15.76 3.65
N GLU A 56 -5.38 16.93 4.30
CA GLU A 56 -6.62 17.64 4.56
C GLU A 56 -7.30 18.06 3.25
N ASP A 57 -6.54 18.63 2.33
CA ASP A 57 -7.04 19.06 1.02
C ASP A 57 -7.54 17.88 0.19
N TRP A 58 -6.78 16.77 0.15
CA TRP A 58 -7.20 15.57 -0.55
C TRP A 58 -8.50 14.99 0.01
N SER A 59 -8.62 14.96 1.34
CA SER A 59 -9.83 14.46 2.00
C SER A 59 -11.06 15.33 1.71
N GLN A 60 -10.91 16.66 1.77
CA GLN A 60 -12.00 17.59 1.51
C GLN A 60 -12.47 17.54 0.05
N GLN A 61 -11.55 17.32 -0.88
CA GLN A 61 -11.84 17.24 -2.31
C GLN A 61 -12.24 15.84 -2.78
N ALA A 62 -12.27 14.82 -1.89
CA ALA A 62 -12.42 13.42 -2.24
C ALA A 62 -11.44 12.99 -3.36
N HIS A 63 -10.21 13.52 -3.29
CA HIS A 63 -9.16 13.30 -4.26
C HIS A 63 -8.20 12.19 -3.80
N PHE A 64 -7.96 11.19 -4.66
CA PHE A 64 -6.85 10.25 -4.46
C PHE A 64 -5.61 10.76 -5.21
N PRO A 65 -4.45 10.89 -4.55
CA PRO A 65 -3.25 11.47 -5.14
C PRO A 65 -2.51 10.47 -6.04
N TYR A 66 -2.96 10.28 -7.27
CA TYR A 66 -2.34 9.34 -8.24
C TYR A 66 -0.87 9.65 -8.50
N GLU A 67 -0.46 10.89 -8.36
CA GLU A 67 0.93 11.34 -8.52
C GLU A 67 1.89 10.74 -7.47
N ILE A 68 1.37 10.28 -6.32
CA ILE A 68 2.19 9.68 -5.27
C ILE A 68 2.64 8.26 -5.62
N VAL A 69 1.94 7.59 -6.53
CA VAL A 69 2.20 6.18 -6.90
C VAL A 69 3.63 5.96 -7.36
N ARG A 70 4.15 6.82 -8.24
CA ARG A 70 5.55 6.72 -8.70
C ARG A 70 6.54 6.97 -7.58
N LYS A 71 6.24 7.92 -6.70
CA LYS A 71 7.09 8.23 -5.53
C LYS A 71 7.17 7.07 -4.55
N PHE A 72 6.13 6.22 -4.47
CA PHE A 72 6.20 4.97 -3.70
C PHE A 72 7.22 3.98 -4.27
N GLY A 73 7.35 3.89 -5.59
CA GLY A 73 8.41 3.11 -6.22
C GLY A 73 9.80 3.63 -5.84
N GLU A 74 10.00 4.95 -5.88
CA GLU A 74 11.27 5.59 -5.54
C GLU A 74 11.71 5.37 -4.09
N VAL A 75 10.76 5.34 -3.14
CA VAL A 75 11.05 5.11 -1.71
C VAL A 75 11.06 3.62 -1.33
N GLY A 76 10.86 2.71 -2.30
CA GLY A 76 10.86 1.26 -2.08
C GLY A 76 9.62 0.73 -1.34
N ALA A 77 8.50 1.45 -1.41
CA ALA A 77 7.26 1.04 -0.75
C ALA A 77 6.47 -0.02 -1.55
N PHE A 78 6.82 -0.26 -2.82
CA PHE A 78 6.24 -1.31 -3.64
C PHE A 78 7.15 -2.53 -3.71
N GLY A 79 6.62 -3.69 -3.36
CA GLY A 79 7.32 -4.96 -3.42
C GLY A 79 8.56 -5.09 -2.54
N PRO A 80 8.56 -4.59 -1.28
CA PRO A 80 9.74 -4.69 -0.43
C PRO A 80 10.25 -6.12 -0.26
N THR A 81 9.36 -7.10 -0.20
CA THR A 81 9.68 -8.53 0.00
C THR A 81 9.86 -9.32 -1.29
N ILE A 82 9.67 -8.71 -2.44
CA ILE A 82 9.90 -9.35 -3.74
C ILE A 82 11.41 -9.40 -4.00
N PRO A 83 11.94 -10.51 -4.53
CA PRO A 83 13.37 -10.61 -4.84
C PRO A 83 13.88 -9.51 -5.78
N THR A 84 15.12 -9.13 -5.58
CA THR A 84 15.77 -8.06 -6.36
C THR A 84 15.91 -8.39 -7.84
N GLU A 85 15.98 -9.67 -8.20
CA GLU A 85 16.02 -10.14 -9.60
C GLU A 85 14.75 -9.76 -10.38
N TYR A 86 13.63 -9.52 -9.69
CA TYR A 86 12.38 -9.03 -10.27
C TYR A 86 12.14 -7.54 -10.00
N GLY A 87 13.15 -6.83 -9.54
CA GLY A 87 13.07 -5.40 -9.25
C GLY A 87 12.52 -5.05 -7.87
N GLY A 88 12.23 -6.03 -7.01
CA GLY A 88 11.78 -5.80 -5.64
C GLY A 88 12.91 -5.42 -4.68
N GLY A 89 12.57 -5.16 -3.43
CA GLY A 89 13.51 -4.75 -2.40
C GLY A 89 14.37 -5.88 -1.82
N GLY A 90 13.93 -7.14 -1.93
CA GLY A 90 14.60 -8.28 -1.29
C GLY A 90 14.64 -8.21 0.24
N LEU A 91 13.79 -7.39 0.85
CA LEU A 91 13.75 -7.12 2.28
C LEU A 91 12.91 -8.17 3.03
N ASP A 92 13.04 -8.19 4.34
CA ASP A 92 12.23 -9.05 5.21
C ASP A 92 10.83 -8.48 5.50
N TYR A 93 10.01 -9.29 6.19
CA TYR A 93 8.64 -8.88 6.55
C TYR A 93 8.58 -7.86 7.67
N ILE A 94 9.64 -7.70 8.49
CA ILE A 94 9.73 -6.65 9.50
C ILE A 94 9.86 -5.30 8.78
N SER A 95 10.76 -5.22 7.82
CA SER A 95 10.92 -4.04 6.95
C SER A 95 9.62 -3.67 6.25
N TYR A 96 8.92 -4.66 5.68
CA TYR A 96 7.60 -4.44 5.07
C TYR A 96 6.59 -3.88 6.07
N GLY A 97 6.52 -4.45 7.27
CA GLY A 97 5.63 -3.98 8.34
C GLY A 97 5.92 -2.53 8.74
N LEU A 98 7.20 -2.16 8.88
CA LEU A 98 7.63 -0.80 9.22
C LEU A 98 7.29 0.21 8.11
N ILE A 99 7.48 -0.16 6.84
CA ILE A 99 7.06 0.66 5.69
C ILE A 99 5.56 0.94 5.74
N MET A 100 4.76 -0.12 5.89
CA MET A 100 3.30 0.00 5.94
C MET A 100 2.84 0.81 7.16
N GLN A 101 3.47 0.64 8.32
CA GLN A 101 3.17 1.40 9.54
C GLN A 101 3.38 2.89 9.35
N GLU A 102 4.49 3.29 8.74
CA GLU A 102 4.77 4.71 8.55
C GLU A 102 3.84 5.36 7.51
N ILE A 103 3.48 4.65 6.44
CA ILE A 103 2.49 5.16 5.47
C ILE A 103 1.11 5.24 6.11
N GLU A 104 0.70 4.25 6.92
CA GLU A 104 -0.58 4.24 7.65
C GLU A 104 -0.72 5.45 8.59
N ARG A 105 0.38 5.90 9.21
CA ARG A 105 0.38 7.13 10.04
C ARG A 105 0.01 8.37 9.24
N GLY A 106 0.33 8.39 7.95
CA GLY A 106 -0.09 9.43 7.04
C GLY A 106 -1.57 9.26 6.67
N ASP A 107 -1.89 8.19 5.95
CA ASP A 107 -3.23 7.91 5.46
C ASP A 107 -3.45 6.43 5.14
N SER A 108 -4.59 5.89 5.62
CA SER A 108 -4.96 4.48 5.41
C SER A 108 -5.27 4.16 3.94
N GLY A 109 -5.87 5.07 3.20
CA GLY A 109 -6.20 4.87 1.78
C GLY A 109 -4.93 4.79 0.93
N VAL A 110 -3.99 5.69 1.18
CA VAL A 110 -2.68 5.71 0.54
C VAL A 110 -1.88 4.45 0.89
N ARG A 111 -1.87 4.03 2.16
CA ARG A 111 -1.23 2.77 2.58
C ARG A 111 -1.89 1.56 1.91
N SER A 112 -3.22 1.56 1.78
CA SER A 112 -3.95 0.47 1.12
C SER A 112 -3.47 0.26 -0.32
N THR A 113 -3.24 1.33 -1.07
CA THR A 113 -2.68 1.27 -2.43
C THR A 113 -1.34 0.55 -2.46
N SER A 114 -0.43 0.89 -1.54
CA SER A 114 0.89 0.25 -1.47
C SER A 114 0.80 -1.22 -1.07
N SER A 115 -0.05 -1.57 -0.10
CA SER A 115 -0.21 -2.96 0.35
C SER A 115 -0.88 -3.85 -0.70
N VAL A 116 -1.88 -3.35 -1.43
CA VAL A 116 -2.50 -4.09 -2.55
C VAL A 116 -1.46 -4.39 -3.63
N GLN A 117 -0.71 -3.38 -4.05
CA GLN A 117 0.35 -3.55 -5.03
C GLN A 117 1.37 -4.62 -4.61
N SER A 118 1.90 -4.52 -3.40
CA SER A 118 2.99 -5.37 -2.91
C SER A 118 2.53 -6.79 -2.57
N SER A 119 1.48 -6.94 -1.73
CA SER A 119 1.11 -8.22 -1.14
C SER A 119 0.03 -8.96 -1.91
N LEU A 120 -0.91 -8.25 -2.54
CA LEU A 120 -2.04 -8.88 -3.24
C LEU A 120 -1.83 -9.02 -4.75
N VAL A 121 -0.94 -8.23 -5.34
CA VAL A 121 -0.61 -8.31 -6.77
C VAL A 121 0.75 -8.93 -7.00
N MET A 122 1.81 -8.31 -6.49
CA MET A 122 3.17 -8.78 -6.79
C MET A 122 3.47 -10.13 -6.16
N TYR A 123 3.08 -10.35 -4.91
CA TYR A 123 3.35 -11.61 -4.22
C TYR A 123 2.70 -12.82 -4.91
N PRO A 124 1.41 -12.83 -5.29
CA PRO A 124 0.83 -13.95 -6.04
C PRO A 124 1.48 -14.18 -7.41
N ILE A 125 1.85 -13.13 -8.11
CA ILE A 125 2.57 -13.26 -9.38
C ILE A 125 3.93 -13.93 -9.15
N TRP A 126 4.69 -13.45 -8.18
CA TRP A 126 5.97 -14.05 -7.83
C TRP A 126 5.84 -15.52 -7.39
N LYS A 127 4.89 -15.80 -6.51
CA LYS A 127 4.81 -17.12 -5.86
C LYS A 127 4.20 -18.20 -6.72
N TYR A 128 3.21 -17.87 -7.55
CA TYR A 128 2.35 -18.86 -8.21
C TYR A 128 2.39 -18.83 -9.73
N ARG A 129 3.06 -17.87 -10.35
CA ARG A 129 3.13 -17.78 -11.81
C ARG A 129 4.43 -18.39 -12.36
N ASN A 130 4.42 -18.72 -13.65
CA ASN A 130 5.61 -19.18 -14.35
C ASN A 130 6.62 -18.05 -14.57
N GLU A 131 7.83 -18.40 -15.00
CA GLU A 131 8.93 -17.41 -15.13
C GLU A 131 8.64 -16.37 -16.21
N GLU A 132 8.01 -16.75 -17.31
CA GLU A 132 7.61 -15.81 -18.36
C GLU A 132 6.69 -14.74 -17.82
N GLN A 133 5.68 -15.11 -17.03
CA GLN A 133 4.74 -14.18 -16.41
C GLN A 133 5.42 -13.30 -15.34
N ARG A 134 6.34 -13.88 -14.54
CA ARG A 134 7.12 -13.11 -13.56
C ARG A 134 7.92 -12.02 -14.26
N MET A 135 8.71 -12.38 -15.27
CA MET A 135 9.54 -11.45 -16.03
C MET A 135 8.74 -10.41 -16.82
N LYS A 136 7.53 -10.77 -17.23
CA LYS A 136 6.64 -9.84 -17.95
C LYS A 136 6.07 -8.74 -17.05
N TYR A 137 5.67 -9.07 -15.82
CA TYR A 137 4.90 -8.18 -14.96
C TYR A 137 5.70 -7.60 -13.79
N LEU A 138 6.47 -8.44 -13.08
CA LEU A 138 7.12 -8.00 -11.84
C LEU A 138 8.07 -6.81 -12.01
N PRO A 139 8.92 -6.71 -13.04
CA PRO A 139 9.86 -5.58 -13.14
C PRO A 139 9.21 -4.20 -13.23
N LYS A 140 7.95 -4.12 -13.65
CA LYS A 140 7.20 -2.87 -13.84
C LYS A 140 6.37 -2.45 -12.63
N LEU A 141 6.06 -3.39 -11.76
CA LEU A 141 5.20 -3.16 -10.59
C LEU A 141 5.90 -2.41 -9.45
N PRO A 142 7.18 -2.71 -9.11
CA PRO A 142 7.88 -1.99 -8.04
C PRO A 142 8.14 -0.52 -8.36
N THR A 143 8.24 -0.18 -9.63
CA THR A 143 8.48 1.21 -10.08
C THR A 143 7.20 2.05 -10.15
N GLY A 144 6.02 1.41 -10.03
CA GLY A 144 4.73 2.05 -10.29
C GLY A 144 4.48 2.36 -11.78
N GLU A 145 5.28 1.79 -12.70
CA GLU A 145 4.97 1.84 -14.15
C GLU A 145 3.68 1.10 -14.44
N PHE A 146 3.51 -0.07 -13.80
CA PHE A 146 2.24 -0.81 -13.77
C PHE A 146 1.65 -0.78 -12.38
N MET A 147 0.34 -0.52 -12.32
CA MET A 147 -0.45 -0.68 -11.12
C MET A 147 -1.35 -1.90 -11.23
N GLY A 148 -1.49 -2.61 -10.11
CA GLY A 148 -2.34 -3.77 -10.04
C GLY A 148 -3.50 -3.62 -9.07
N CYS A 149 -4.55 -4.39 -9.30
CA CYS A 149 -5.64 -4.57 -8.37
C CYS A 149 -5.92 -6.05 -8.10
N PHE A 150 -6.71 -6.33 -7.05
CA PHE A 150 -6.97 -7.69 -6.59
C PHE A 150 -8.47 -7.93 -6.47
N GLY A 151 -9.03 -8.65 -7.42
CA GLY A 151 -10.44 -8.93 -7.54
C GLY A 151 -10.83 -10.24 -6.83
N LEU A 152 -11.06 -10.18 -5.51
CA LEU A 152 -11.55 -11.32 -4.73
C LEU A 152 -13.01 -11.13 -4.31
N THR A 153 -13.29 -10.07 -3.55
CA THR A 153 -14.60 -9.79 -2.94
C THR A 153 -15.69 -9.61 -4.01
N GLU A 154 -16.86 -10.18 -3.74
CA GLU A 154 -18.07 -10.03 -4.55
C GLU A 154 -19.16 -9.33 -3.76
N PRO A 155 -20.23 -8.80 -4.42
CA PRO A 155 -21.34 -8.15 -3.73
C PRO A 155 -21.93 -8.98 -2.60
N ASP A 156 -22.11 -10.29 -2.82
CA ASP A 156 -22.76 -11.21 -1.88
C ASP A 156 -21.76 -12.14 -1.14
N HIS A 157 -20.47 -12.07 -1.48
CA HIS A 157 -19.41 -12.97 -0.97
C HIS A 157 -18.19 -12.16 -0.50
N GLY A 158 -18.30 -11.54 0.67
CA GLY A 158 -17.22 -10.82 1.34
C GLY A 158 -16.44 -11.73 2.29
N SER A 159 -17.03 -12.05 3.45
CA SER A 159 -16.40 -12.89 4.49
C SER A 159 -16.29 -14.37 4.11
N ASP A 160 -17.05 -14.81 3.13
CA ASP A 160 -16.96 -16.15 2.54
C ASP A 160 -16.57 -16.08 1.06
N PRO A 161 -15.31 -15.80 0.72
CA PRO A 161 -14.86 -15.76 -0.66
C PRO A 161 -14.88 -17.10 -1.36
N GLY A 162 -14.92 -18.20 -0.62
CA GLY A 162 -15.07 -19.56 -1.16
C GLY A 162 -16.39 -19.78 -1.91
N SER A 163 -17.43 -19.07 -1.53
CA SER A 163 -18.74 -19.12 -2.19
C SER A 163 -18.85 -18.22 -3.42
N MET A 164 -17.78 -17.55 -3.85
CA MET A 164 -17.80 -16.69 -5.04
C MET A 164 -18.53 -17.33 -6.23
N ILE A 165 -19.17 -16.51 -7.03
CA ILE A 165 -19.88 -16.91 -8.25
C ILE A 165 -19.14 -16.52 -9.53
N THR A 166 -18.19 -15.60 -9.47
CA THR A 166 -17.32 -15.28 -10.62
C THR A 166 -16.68 -16.56 -11.13
N ASN A 167 -16.80 -16.82 -12.42
CA ASN A 167 -16.32 -18.02 -13.04
C ASN A 167 -15.61 -17.73 -14.36
N PHE A 168 -14.82 -18.70 -14.80
CA PHE A 168 -14.18 -18.64 -16.11
C PHE A 168 -14.35 -19.95 -16.85
N LYS A 169 -14.40 -19.86 -18.17
CA LYS A 169 -14.41 -20.97 -19.10
C LYS A 169 -13.17 -20.92 -19.99
N ASP A 170 -12.51 -22.06 -20.14
CA ASP A 170 -11.40 -22.20 -21.07
C ASP A 170 -11.95 -22.37 -22.48
N MET A 171 -11.57 -21.45 -23.38
CA MET A 171 -11.95 -21.44 -24.80
C MET A 171 -10.81 -21.92 -25.70
N GLY A 172 -9.67 -22.35 -25.12
CA GLY A 172 -8.49 -22.85 -25.80
C GLY A 172 -7.41 -21.78 -26.00
N ASP A 173 -7.72 -20.71 -26.69
CA ASP A 173 -6.80 -19.58 -26.94
C ASP A 173 -6.99 -18.40 -25.95
N HIS A 174 -8.09 -18.40 -25.21
CA HIS A 174 -8.41 -17.39 -24.18
C HIS A 174 -9.33 -17.96 -23.11
N TYR A 175 -9.51 -17.23 -22.03
CA TYR A 175 -10.50 -17.52 -20.98
C TYR A 175 -11.66 -16.53 -21.06
N LEU A 176 -12.89 -17.05 -21.03
CA LEU A 176 -14.10 -16.24 -20.90
C LEU A 176 -14.42 -16.08 -19.42
N LEU A 177 -14.13 -14.89 -18.84
CA LEU A 177 -14.41 -14.55 -17.45
C LEU A 177 -15.78 -13.89 -17.32
N ASN A 178 -16.62 -14.37 -16.38
CA ASN A 178 -17.94 -13.82 -16.12
C ASN A 178 -18.19 -13.69 -14.60
N GLY A 179 -18.69 -12.53 -14.18
CA GLY A 179 -18.98 -12.22 -12.77
C GLY A 179 -18.80 -10.75 -12.44
N ALA A 180 -18.87 -10.45 -11.15
CA ALA A 180 -18.66 -9.09 -10.63
C ALA A 180 -17.84 -9.14 -9.36
N LYS A 181 -16.96 -8.14 -9.20
CA LYS A 181 -16.17 -7.92 -7.98
C LYS A 181 -16.54 -6.57 -7.38
N MET A 182 -16.38 -6.42 -6.07
CA MET A 182 -16.79 -5.23 -5.32
C MET A 182 -15.69 -4.75 -4.39
N TRP A 183 -15.60 -3.44 -4.18
CA TRP A 183 -14.63 -2.79 -3.29
C TRP A 183 -13.17 -3.06 -3.65
N ILE A 184 -12.86 -3.03 -4.94
CA ILE A 184 -11.51 -3.37 -5.44
C ILE A 184 -10.64 -2.12 -5.42
N SER A 185 -9.75 -2.04 -4.42
CA SER A 185 -8.74 -0.98 -4.34
C SER A 185 -7.86 -0.99 -5.59
N ASN A 186 -7.46 0.18 -6.05
CA ASN A 186 -6.67 0.44 -7.26
C ASN A 186 -7.40 0.17 -8.59
N ALA A 187 -8.58 -0.46 -8.62
CA ALA A 187 -9.26 -0.81 -9.87
C ALA A 187 -9.45 0.36 -10.86
N PRO A 188 -9.74 1.61 -10.42
CA PRO A 188 -9.94 2.72 -11.37
C PRO A 188 -8.70 3.10 -12.19
N PHE A 189 -7.50 2.70 -11.77
CA PHE A 189 -6.24 3.06 -12.42
C PHE A 189 -5.27 1.88 -12.58
N ALA A 190 -5.75 0.64 -12.41
CA ALA A 190 -4.94 -0.55 -12.55
C ALA A 190 -4.69 -0.90 -14.02
N ASP A 191 -3.45 -1.24 -14.35
CA ASP A 191 -3.03 -1.77 -15.65
C ASP A 191 -3.25 -3.29 -15.74
N ILE A 192 -3.19 -3.97 -14.58
CA ILE A 192 -3.41 -5.41 -14.46
C ILE A 192 -4.31 -5.75 -13.27
N ALA A 193 -5.00 -6.88 -13.34
CA ALA A 193 -5.82 -7.39 -12.26
C ALA A 193 -5.48 -8.86 -11.97
N VAL A 194 -5.29 -9.16 -10.67
CA VAL A 194 -5.31 -10.54 -10.16
C VAL A 194 -6.75 -10.85 -9.79
N VAL A 195 -7.41 -11.70 -10.55
CA VAL A 195 -8.85 -12.01 -10.37
C VAL A 195 -9.01 -13.47 -9.96
N TRP A 196 -9.73 -13.68 -8.86
CA TRP A 196 -10.10 -15.00 -8.40
C TRP A 196 -11.45 -15.42 -8.99
N ALA A 197 -11.50 -16.61 -9.59
CA ALA A 197 -12.69 -17.11 -10.23
C ALA A 197 -12.74 -18.66 -10.16
N LYS A 198 -13.92 -19.23 -10.30
CA LYS A 198 -14.11 -20.68 -10.36
C LYS A 198 -14.01 -21.18 -11.80
N ASN A 199 -13.35 -22.31 -11.99
CA ASN A 199 -13.43 -23.06 -13.23
C ASN A 199 -14.74 -23.83 -13.36
N GLU A 200 -14.95 -24.56 -14.46
CA GLU A 200 -16.16 -25.38 -14.72
C GLU A 200 -16.35 -26.51 -13.70
N GLU A 201 -15.30 -26.92 -12.98
CA GLU A 201 -15.36 -27.93 -11.89
C GLU A 201 -15.65 -27.28 -10.52
N GLY A 202 -15.80 -25.96 -10.44
CA GLY A 202 -16.02 -25.20 -9.21
C GLY A 202 -14.77 -24.96 -8.38
N ARG A 203 -13.56 -25.23 -8.91
CA ARG A 203 -12.28 -24.94 -8.24
C ARG A 203 -11.89 -23.49 -8.47
N ILE A 204 -11.41 -22.84 -7.39
CA ILE A 204 -10.95 -21.46 -7.42
C ILE A 204 -9.52 -21.39 -7.94
N HIS A 205 -9.30 -20.47 -8.83
CA HIS A 205 -8.00 -20.15 -9.43
C HIS A 205 -7.74 -18.66 -9.38
#